data_b53862cc936148881f33582658f96f5a
#
_entry.id   b53862cc936148881f33582658f96f5a
#
_cell.length_a   1.000
_cell.length_b   1.000
_cell.length_c   1.000
_cell.angle_alpha   90.00
_cell.angle_beta   90.00
_cell.angle_gamma   90.00
#
_symmetry.space_group_name_H-M   'P 1'
#
loop_
_entity.id
_entity.type
_entity.pdbx_description
1 polymer ?
#
loop_
_entity_poly.entity_id
_entity_poly.type
_entity_poly.pdbx_seq_one_letter_code
_entity_poly.pdbx_strand_id
1 'polypeptide(L)'
;MERITKEDIRIRYKEYNQLYFCNQLKHCKFSVQKQSPLGTYTSKKEKDGTITGHIWIAYDVDWTEETLREVIIHEMIHHYVKTIDKRFSGLFGHGYPFLKQCRRLKRDYGLNITVLSSIPHINQKPETATQKFLDKFSSFLLYV
;
A
#
# COMPACT_ATOMS: atom_id res chain seq x y z
N MET A 1 8.50 -10.74 14.81
CA MET A 1 7.30 -11.31 14.13
C MET A 1 7.76 -12.45 13.25
N GLU A 2 7.02 -13.55 13.21
CA GLU A 2 7.27 -14.62 12.25
C GLU A 2 7.09 -14.09 10.81
N ARG A 3 7.58 -14.88 9.86
CA ARG A 3 7.45 -14.54 8.43
C ARG A 3 5.97 -14.40 8.06
N ILE A 4 5.58 -13.25 7.52
CA ILE A 4 4.20 -13.00 7.10
C ILE A 4 3.79 -13.89 5.92
N THR A 5 2.53 -14.25 5.91
CA THR A 5 1.90 -15.06 4.88
C THR A 5 0.82 -14.26 4.13
N LYS A 6 0.40 -14.80 3.02
CA LYS A 6 -0.75 -14.28 2.27
C LYS A 6 -2.02 -14.20 3.13
N GLU A 7 -2.22 -15.18 4.01
CA GLU A 7 -3.38 -15.22 4.91
C GLU A 7 -3.32 -14.10 5.96
N ASP A 8 -2.13 -13.78 6.47
CA ASP A 8 -1.94 -12.66 7.39
C ASP A 8 -2.35 -11.33 6.75
N ILE A 9 -2.05 -11.14 5.48
CA ILE A 9 -2.46 -9.94 4.72
C ILE A 9 -3.97 -9.92 4.55
N ARG A 10 -4.57 -11.07 4.17
CA ARG A 10 -6.01 -11.18 3.96
C ARG A 10 -6.81 -10.84 5.22
N ILE A 11 -6.40 -11.35 6.37
CA ILE A 11 -7.05 -11.10 7.66
C ILE A 11 -6.99 -9.60 8.00
N ARG A 12 -5.79 -8.98 7.85
CA ARG A 12 -5.61 -7.56 8.13
C ARG A 12 -6.37 -6.67 7.15
N TYR A 13 -6.39 -7.02 5.88
CA TYR A 13 -7.18 -6.31 4.88
C TYR A 13 -8.66 -6.27 5.25
N LYS A 14 -9.24 -7.41 5.64
CA LYS A 14 -10.63 -7.49 6.06
C LYS A 14 -10.91 -6.62 7.27
N GLU A 15 -10.06 -6.68 8.28
CA GLU A 15 -10.15 -5.87 9.49
C GLU A 15 -10.04 -4.37 9.17
N TYR A 16 -9.03 -3.96 8.41
CA TYR A 16 -8.81 -2.55 8.07
C TYR A 16 -9.88 -1.99 7.13
N ASN A 17 -10.44 -2.82 6.26
CA ASN A 17 -11.59 -2.43 5.46
C ASN A 17 -12.79 -2.06 6.33
N GLN A 18 -13.05 -2.87 7.33
CA GLN A 18 -14.11 -2.59 8.30
C GLN A 18 -13.83 -1.36 9.14
N LEU A 19 -12.60 -1.22 9.68
CA LEU A 19 -12.23 -0.14 10.59
C LEU A 19 -12.10 1.21 9.90
N TYR A 20 -11.51 1.25 8.70
CA TYR A 20 -11.03 2.49 8.07
C TYR A 20 -11.69 2.83 6.73
N PHE A 21 -12.40 1.89 6.11
CA PHE A 21 -13.00 2.07 4.78
C PHE A 21 -14.49 1.73 4.72
N CYS A 22 -15.16 1.58 5.86
CA CYS A 22 -16.60 1.26 5.97
C CYS A 22 -17.01 0.02 5.15
N ASN A 23 -16.14 -0.97 5.05
CA ASN A 23 -16.34 -2.18 4.22
C ASN A 23 -16.58 -1.90 2.72
N GLN A 24 -16.19 -0.72 2.24
CA GLN A 24 -16.43 -0.33 0.84
C GLN A 24 -15.51 -1.02 -0.16
N LEU A 25 -14.32 -1.45 0.29
CA LEU A 25 -13.35 -2.10 -0.60
C LEU A 25 -13.79 -3.52 -0.92
N LYS A 26 -13.82 -3.84 -2.21
CA LYS A 26 -14.07 -5.18 -2.69
C LYS A 26 -12.83 -6.06 -2.53
N HIS A 27 -13.02 -7.34 -2.77
CA HIS A 27 -11.94 -8.32 -2.63
C HIS A 27 -10.74 -7.97 -3.52
N CYS A 28 -9.55 -8.11 -2.92
CA CYS A 28 -8.27 -8.15 -3.61
C CYS A 28 -7.67 -9.55 -3.56
N LYS A 29 -6.79 -9.83 -4.50
CA LYS A 29 -5.82 -10.93 -4.37
C LYS A 29 -4.66 -10.49 -3.49
N PHE A 30 -4.06 -11.42 -2.78
CA PHE A 30 -2.92 -11.16 -1.90
C PHE A 30 -1.77 -12.08 -2.21
N SER A 31 -0.56 -11.54 -2.17
CA SER A 31 0.67 -12.32 -2.32
C SER A 31 1.77 -11.75 -1.45
N VAL A 32 2.73 -12.59 -1.11
CA VAL A 32 3.98 -12.18 -0.50
C VAL A 32 5.10 -12.36 -1.50
N GLN A 33 6.08 -11.47 -1.46
CA GLN A 33 7.22 -11.51 -2.36
C GLN A 33 8.51 -11.20 -1.62
N LYS A 34 9.62 -11.60 -2.19
CA LYS A 34 10.93 -11.23 -1.70
C LYS A 34 11.28 -9.83 -2.22
N GLN A 35 11.71 -8.97 -1.31
CA GLN A 35 12.26 -7.63 -1.58
C GLN A 35 11.28 -6.51 -1.92
N SER A 36 11.90 -5.31 -1.88
CA SER A 36 11.37 -4.02 -2.24
C SER A 36 10.65 -3.96 -3.60
N PRO A 37 9.58 -3.17 -3.69
CA PRO A 37 9.10 -2.30 -2.61
C PRO A 37 8.43 -3.10 -1.47
N LEU A 38 8.26 -2.46 -0.32
CA LEU A 38 7.64 -3.07 0.87
C LEU A 38 6.23 -3.57 0.59
N GLY A 39 5.51 -2.83 -0.24
CA GLY A 39 4.20 -3.19 -0.76
C GLY A 39 4.06 -2.75 -2.21
N THR A 40 3.16 -3.38 -2.94
CA THR A 40 2.81 -3.04 -4.32
C THR A 40 1.33 -3.31 -4.54
N TYR A 41 0.67 -2.41 -5.24
CA TYR A 41 -0.69 -2.60 -5.73
C TYR A 41 -0.70 -2.66 -7.25
N THR A 42 -1.35 -3.68 -7.79
CA THR A 42 -1.66 -3.78 -9.20
C THR A 42 -3.15 -3.99 -9.41
N SER A 43 -3.67 -3.62 -10.56
CA SER A 43 -5.08 -3.82 -10.88
C SER A 43 -5.24 -4.30 -12.32
N LYS A 44 -6.29 -5.08 -12.53
CA LYS A 44 -6.68 -5.58 -13.85
C LYS A 44 -8.15 -5.31 -14.07
N LYS A 45 -8.49 -4.76 -15.23
CA LYS A 45 -9.88 -4.63 -15.67
C LYS A 45 -10.32 -5.94 -16.31
N GLU A 46 -11.35 -6.54 -15.74
CA GLU A 46 -11.95 -7.77 -16.26
C GLU A 46 -12.86 -7.50 -17.48
N LYS A 47 -13.26 -8.56 -18.19
CA LYS A 47 -14.11 -8.43 -19.38
C LYS A 47 -15.49 -7.82 -19.11
N ASP A 48 -16.02 -8.02 -17.90
CA ASP A 48 -17.28 -7.45 -17.43
C ASP A 48 -17.18 -6.00 -16.95
N GLY A 49 -15.97 -5.39 -17.02
CA GLY A 49 -15.70 -4.03 -16.58
C GLY A 49 -15.33 -3.90 -15.11
N THR A 50 -15.40 -4.96 -14.30
CA THR A 50 -14.93 -4.94 -12.91
C THR A 50 -13.42 -4.84 -12.82
N ILE A 51 -12.92 -4.30 -11.72
CA ILE A 51 -11.49 -4.15 -11.46
C ILE A 51 -11.10 -5.12 -10.34
N THR A 52 -10.19 -6.01 -10.66
CA THR A 52 -9.55 -6.90 -9.67
C THR A 52 -8.25 -6.26 -9.20
N GLY A 53 -8.13 -6.03 -7.89
CA GLY A 53 -6.91 -5.56 -7.26
C GLY A 53 -6.03 -6.71 -6.79
N HIS A 54 -4.74 -6.47 -6.71
CA HIS A 54 -3.76 -7.40 -6.17
C HIS A 54 -2.75 -6.65 -5.31
N ILE A 55 -2.64 -7.02 -4.05
CA ILE A 55 -1.71 -6.45 -3.09
C ILE A 55 -0.57 -7.45 -2.84
N TRP A 56 0.65 -6.96 -2.98
CA TRP A 56 1.89 -7.70 -2.73
C TRP A 56 2.61 -7.07 -1.55
N ILE A 57 3.06 -7.88 -0.59
CA ILE A 57 3.83 -7.40 0.57
C ILE A 57 5.14 -8.17 0.66
N ALA A 58 6.23 -7.46 0.92
CA ALA A 58 7.54 -8.08 1.12
C ALA A 58 7.56 -8.94 2.38
N TYR A 59 8.03 -10.18 2.30
CA TYR A 59 8.08 -11.09 3.45
C TYR A 59 9.41 -11.05 4.20
N ASP A 60 10.47 -10.54 3.57
CA ASP A 60 11.84 -10.52 4.09
C ASP A 60 12.18 -9.24 4.85
N VAL A 61 11.20 -8.67 5.49
CA VAL A 61 11.26 -7.44 6.28
C VAL A 61 11.02 -7.79 7.75
N ASP A 62 11.71 -7.10 8.63
CA ASP A 62 11.44 -7.20 10.06
C ASP A 62 10.21 -6.37 10.43
N TRP A 63 9.04 -6.93 10.16
CA TRP A 63 7.76 -6.27 10.37
C TRP A 63 7.41 -6.12 11.84
N THR A 64 6.95 -4.93 12.21
CA THR A 64 6.10 -4.72 13.40
C THR A 64 4.64 -4.65 12.97
N GLU A 65 3.70 -4.83 13.89
CA GLU A 65 2.27 -4.67 13.57
C GLU A 65 1.96 -3.28 13.02
N GLU A 66 2.60 -2.25 13.56
CA GLU A 66 2.42 -0.86 13.12
C GLU A 66 2.91 -0.65 11.70
N THR A 67 4.13 -1.05 11.40
CA THR A 67 4.71 -0.85 10.06
C THR A 67 4.02 -1.69 8.99
N LEU A 68 3.64 -2.92 9.32
CA LEU A 68 2.86 -3.78 8.43
C LEU A 68 1.48 -3.16 8.14
N ARG A 69 0.81 -2.64 9.16
CA ARG A 69 -0.48 -1.94 9.01
C ARG A 69 -0.35 -0.75 8.07
N GLU A 70 0.64 0.09 8.26
CA GLU A 70 0.86 1.28 7.43
C GLU A 70 1.05 0.91 5.96
N VAL A 71 1.84 -0.09 5.66
CA VAL A 71 2.07 -0.54 4.28
C VAL A 71 0.82 -1.18 3.68
N ILE A 72 0.13 -2.03 4.40
CA ILE A 72 -1.12 -2.64 3.90
C ILE A 72 -2.16 -1.55 3.60
N ILE A 73 -2.35 -0.59 4.51
CA ILE A 73 -3.30 0.52 4.29
C ILE A 73 -2.87 1.39 3.12
N HIS A 74 -1.58 1.65 2.93
CA HIS A 74 -1.07 2.35 1.75
C HIS A 74 -1.56 1.69 0.46
N GLU A 75 -1.41 0.38 0.34
CA GLU A 75 -1.86 -0.34 -0.85
C GLU A 75 -3.40 -0.40 -0.94
N MET A 76 -4.09 -0.43 0.19
CA MET A 76 -5.56 -0.33 0.22
C MET A 76 -6.06 1.04 -0.28
N ILE A 77 -5.34 2.11 -0.03
CA ILE A 77 -5.67 3.44 -0.58
C ILE A 77 -5.57 3.42 -2.11
N HIS A 78 -4.57 2.79 -2.68
CA HIS A 78 -4.50 2.61 -4.14
C HIS A 78 -5.73 1.89 -4.69
N HIS A 79 -6.16 0.83 -4.00
CA HIS A 79 -7.37 0.10 -4.39
C HIS A 79 -8.63 0.96 -4.28
N TYR A 80 -8.76 1.75 -3.20
CA TYR A 80 -9.85 2.70 -3.01
C TYR A 80 -9.91 3.74 -4.13
N VAL A 81 -8.80 4.37 -4.43
CA VAL A 81 -8.71 5.38 -5.49
C VAL A 81 -9.06 4.77 -6.85
N LYS A 82 -8.57 3.57 -7.13
CA LYS A 82 -8.82 2.89 -8.41
C LYS A 82 -10.26 2.44 -8.60
N THR A 83 -10.90 1.97 -7.55
CA THR A 83 -12.21 1.28 -7.65
C THR A 83 -13.38 2.12 -7.19
N ILE A 84 -13.19 3.05 -6.27
CA ILE A 84 -14.25 3.86 -5.65
C ILE A 84 -14.16 5.32 -6.09
N ASP A 85 -13.04 6.00 -5.83
CA ASP A 85 -12.84 7.41 -6.22
C ASP A 85 -12.78 7.56 -7.74
N LYS A 86 -12.06 6.68 -8.42
CA LYS A 86 -11.89 6.63 -9.88
C LYS A 86 -11.25 7.87 -10.51
N ARG A 87 -10.75 8.81 -9.72
CA ARG A 87 -10.02 9.98 -10.22
C ARG A 87 -8.59 9.62 -10.55
N PHE A 88 -8.02 10.32 -11.54
CA PHE A 88 -6.61 10.18 -11.87
C PHE A 88 -5.73 10.64 -10.70
N SER A 89 -4.80 9.81 -10.28
CA SER A 89 -3.93 10.03 -9.13
C SER A 89 -2.45 10.16 -9.52
N GLY A 90 -2.17 10.73 -10.70
CA GLY A 90 -0.81 10.88 -11.20
C GLY A 90 -0.21 9.58 -11.76
N LEU A 91 0.98 9.68 -12.37
CA LEU A 91 1.66 8.55 -13.01
C LEU A 91 2.04 7.44 -12.03
N PHE A 92 2.30 7.80 -10.75
CA PHE A 92 2.71 6.87 -9.70
C PHE A 92 1.59 6.57 -8.68
N GLY A 93 0.38 7.04 -8.94
CA GLY A 93 -0.77 6.77 -8.11
C GLY A 93 -0.81 7.53 -6.78
N HIS A 94 0.07 8.50 -6.53
CA HIS A 94 0.16 9.27 -5.29
C HIS A 94 -0.30 10.73 -5.41
N GLY A 95 -1.15 11.03 -6.39
CA GLY A 95 -1.73 12.36 -6.57
C GLY A 95 -2.78 12.72 -5.51
N TYR A 96 -3.53 13.79 -5.79
CA TYR A 96 -4.50 14.34 -4.84
C TYR A 96 -5.49 13.32 -4.26
N PRO A 97 -6.10 12.41 -5.04
CA PRO A 97 -7.03 11.43 -4.47
C PRO A 97 -6.39 10.53 -3.41
N PHE A 98 -5.14 10.11 -3.62
CA PHE A 98 -4.39 9.34 -2.65
C PHE A 98 -4.09 10.14 -1.38
N LEU A 99 -3.56 11.35 -1.55
CA LEU A 99 -3.23 12.24 -0.43
C LEU A 99 -4.46 12.62 0.40
N LYS A 100 -5.61 12.78 -0.24
CA LYS A 100 -6.88 13.04 0.45
C LYS A 100 -7.23 11.90 1.41
N GLN A 101 -7.03 10.65 1.01
CA GLN A 101 -7.26 9.50 1.88
C GLN A 101 -6.24 9.44 3.02
N CYS A 102 -4.98 9.74 2.77
CA CYS A 102 -3.97 9.85 3.83
C CYS A 102 -4.38 10.87 4.89
N ARG A 103 -4.83 12.05 4.47
CA ARG A 103 -5.30 13.12 5.38
C ARG A 103 -6.53 12.69 6.16
N ARG A 104 -7.49 12.03 5.51
CA ARG A 104 -8.68 11.50 6.17
C ARG A 104 -8.33 10.52 7.27
N LEU A 105 -7.45 9.56 6.97
CA LEU A 105 -7.04 8.54 7.93
C LEU A 105 -6.26 9.14 9.11
N LYS A 106 -5.45 10.16 8.87
CA LYS A 106 -4.76 10.87 9.94
C LYS A 106 -5.73 11.66 10.82
N ARG A 107 -6.64 12.41 10.21
CA ARG A 107 -7.62 13.23 10.94
C ARG A 107 -8.57 12.37 11.78
N ASP A 108 -9.10 11.29 11.20
CA ASP A 108 -10.18 10.51 11.81
C ASP A 108 -9.65 9.40 12.73
N TYR A 109 -8.44 8.90 12.50
CA TYR A 109 -7.90 7.73 13.21
C TYR A 109 -6.46 7.90 13.72
N GLY A 110 -5.81 9.02 13.45
CA GLY A 110 -4.41 9.27 13.85
C GLY A 110 -3.39 8.42 13.10
N LEU A 111 -3.75 7.83 11.97
CA LEU A 111 -2.85 6.99 11.17
C LEU A 111 -1.91 7.83 10.32
N ASN A 112 -0.61 7.53 10.37
CA ASN A 112 0.41 8.16 9.57
C ASN A 112 0.74 7.29 8.34
N ILE A 113 -0.09 7.38 7.32
CA ILE A 113 0.15 6.69 6.06
C ILE A 113 1.03 7.58 5.19
N THR A 114 2.20 7.10 4.85
CA THR A 114 3.16 7.83 4.03
C THR A 114 3.04 7.46 2.56
N VAL A 115 3.43 8.40 1.71
CA VAL A 115 3.53 8.19 0.26
C VAL A 115 4.76 7.34 -0.09
N LEU A 116 5.75 7.29 0.82
CA LEU A 116 6.97 6.51 0.63
C LEU A 116 6.74 5.05 0.99
N SER A 117 7.15 4.16 0.12
CA SER A 117 7.19 2.72 0.36
C SER A 117 8.35 2.29 1.28
N SER A 118 9.19 3.23 1.71
CA SER A 118 10.26 3.00 2.67
C SER A 118 9.90 3.64 4.02
N ILE A 119 9.70 2.81 5.03
CA ILE A 119 9.54 3.27 6.40
C ILE A 119 10.94 3.32 7.03
N PRO A 120 11.40 4.48 7.53
CA PRO A 120 12.79 4.69 7.95
C PRO A 120 13.28 3.78 9.09
N HIS A 121 12.38 3.05 9.74
CA HIS A 121 12.69 2.24 10.93
C HIS A 121 12.79 0.74 10.64
N ILE A 122 12.62 0.32 9.41
CA ILE A 122 12.69 -1.09 9.07
C ILE A 122 14.11 -1.41 8.64
N ASN A 123 14.73 -2.34 9.36
CA ASN A 123 16.01 -2.93 8.96
C ASN A 123 15.80 -3.74 7.69
N GLN A 124 15.90 -3.08 6.56
CA GLN A 124 15.99 -3.77 5.27
C GLN A 124 17.39 -4.35 5.13
N LYS A 125 17.48 -5.54 4.53
CA LYS A 125 18.77 -5.99 3.99
C LYS A 125 19.32 -4.93 3.04
N PRO A 126 20.65 -4.78 2.93
CA PRO A 126 21.25 -3.69 2.16
C PRO A 126 20.65 -3.60 0.76
N GLU A 127 20.08 -2.44 0.47
CA GLU A 127 19.50 -2.12 -0.82
C GLU A 127 20.57 -2.13 -1.90
N THR A 128 20.19 -2.62 -3.08
CA THR A 128 21.03 -2.44 -4.26
C THR A 128 21.11 -0.96 -4.63
N ALA A 129 22.19 -0.53 -5.27
CA ALA A 129 22.36 0.85 -5.75
C ALA A 129 21.20 1.31 -6.64
N THR A 130 20.63 0.39 -7.43
CA THR A 130 19.44 0.62 -8.27
C THR A 130 18.20 0.92 -7.44
N GLN A 131 18.01 0.20 -6.34
CA GLN A 131 16.85 0.42 -5.46
C GLN A 131 16.93 1.78 -4.77
N LYS A 132 18.11 2.16 -4.26
CA LYS A 132 18.34 3.49 -3.68
C LYS A 132 18.05 4.62 -4.66
N PHE A 133 18.40 4.43 -5.92
CA PHE A 133 18.12 5.40 -6.98
C PHE A 133 16.61 5.51 -7.23
N LEU A 134 15.88 4.39 -7.33
CA LEU A 134 14.45 4.38 -7.54
C LEU A 134 13.69 5.01 -6.36
N ASP A 135 14.09 4.74 -5.14
CA ASP A 135 13.48 5.32 -3.94
C ASP A 135 13.73 6.83 -3.86
N LYS A 136 14.94 7.27 -4.19
CA LYS A 136 15.27 8.69 -4.27
C LYS A 136 14.49 9.41 -5.38
N PHE A 137 14.30 8.78 -6.52
CA PHE A 137 13.53 9.32 -7.63
C PHE A 137 12.02 9.37 -7.29
N SER A 138 11.48 8.33 -6.66
CA SER A 138 10.10 8.35 -6.13
C SER A 138 9.88 9.48 -5.15
N SER A 139 10.79 9.67 -4.19
CA SER A 139 10.66 10.75 -3.21
C SER A 139 10.75 12.13 -3.87
N PHE A 140 11.56 12.31 -4.90
CA PHE A 140 11.65 13.56 -5.67
C PHE A 140 10.32 13.88 -6.38
N LEU A 141 9.67 12.89 -6.98
CA LEU A 141 8.40 13.06 -7.69
C LEU A 141 7.21 13.34 -6.77
N LEU A 142 7.35 13.12 -5.47
CA LEU A 142 6.33 13.40 -4.47
C LEU A 142 6.27 14.88 -4.08
N TYR A 143 7.31 15.65 -4.36
CA TYR A 143 7.37 17.09 -4.09
C TYR A 143 7.02 17.94 -5.32
N VAL A 144 6.79 17.32 -6.43
CA VAL A 144 6.35 17.94 -7.66
C VAL A 144 4.90 17.58 -7.96
#